data_5337de606d344123c6b7965abd7ce4e0
#
_entry.id   5337de606d344123c6b7965abd7ce4e0
#
_cell.length_a   1.000
_cell.length_b   1.000
_cell.length_c   1.000
_cell.angle_alpha   90.00
_cell.angle_beta   90.00
_cell.angle_gamma   90.00
#
_symmetry.space_group_name_H-M   'P 1'
#
loop_
_entity.id
_entity.type
_entity.pdbx_description
1 polymer ?
#
loop_
_entity_poly.entity_id
_entity_poly.type
_entity_poly.pdbx_seq_one_letter_code
_entity_poly.pdbx_strand_id
1 'polypeptide(L)'
;MRTLHRPGRRAVSAVAAIALAAPALAACAETSPAGGDGAIKVVASTTQICDYVTQIATGGNPSGSGSLALERTGADGATTHLGPKGAKAGASIKLTCLLAPNASAHEHDMTAAQAKALSEADLFLVSGVDLEHFLDDAVASTGFKGTMVVTSGVYGAADVDDLDAQKAKEKDLPYTVERGSQKVNVAPWPFAPEEGETEPEFRFDPHVWTSPAGAMVQVRNIGEALAKASPAGAATINEHTGTYASLLTELDSWARSSLETVPADKRVLFTSHDAFGYLSKAYGLKFEGAALSDFNAQQDATAQQIQTTADAVKASGAVAIFAENSNNPASVRKVAQTAGVKAIIGDEALYGDSLGEPGSDGETYIGSILHNVTGLTNAWGGTASPIPASLAAWTPKAAAQ
;
A
#
# COMPACT_ATOMS: atom_id res chain seq x y z
N MET A 1 -6.92 87.17 -30.48
CA MET A 1 -6.12 88.37 -30.03
C MET A 1 -4.77 87.86 -29.56
N ARG A 2 -3.75 88.30 -30.29
CA ARG A 2 -2.37 88.58 -29.88
C ARG A 2 -1.62 87.56 -29.07
N THR A 3 -0.68 86.86 -29.63
CA THR A 3 0.69 87.23 -30.05
C THR A 3 1.72 87.07 -28.96
N LEU A 4 2.71 86.21 -29.25
CA LEU A 4 4.16 86.48 -29.42
C LEU A 4 4.96 86.12 -28.11
N HIS A 5 6.09 85.53 -28.01
CA HIS A 5 7.24 85.45 -28.93
C HIS A 5 8.24 84.41 -28.42
N ARG A 6 8.97 83.78 -29.31
CA ARG A 6 10.29 83.09 -29.16
C ARG A 6 11.40 84.11 -28.87
N PRO A 7 12.64 83.81 -28.57
CA PRO A 7 13.54 82.69 -28.98
C PRO A 7 14.48 82.22 -27.82
N GLY A 8 15.15 81.17 -27.85
CA GLY A 8 16.18 80.59 -28.66
C GLY A 8 17.55 80.61 -28.02
N ARG A 9 18.23 79.47 -27.95
CA ARG A 9 19.68 79.40 -28.29
C ARG A 9 20.21 77.96 -28.10
N ARG A 10 20.96 77.57 -29.09
CA ARG A 10 21.72 76.38 -29.33
C ARG A 10 22.94 76.24 -28.38
N ALA A 11 23.34 75.06 -28.00
CA ALA A 11 24.74 74.68 -27.93
C ALA A 11 24.89 73.17 -28.08
N VAL A 12 25.91 72.81 -28.80
CA VAL A 12 26.28 71.60 -29.45
C VAL A 12 27.28 70.76 -28.56
N SER A 13 27.38 69.46 -28.86
CA SER A 13 28.51 68.53 -28.61
C SER A 13 28.45 67.74 -27.30
N ALA A 14 28.65 66.44 -27.24
CA ALA A 14 29.57 65.57 -27.93
C ALA A 14 29.15 64.11 -27.67
N VAL A 15 29.43 63.30 -28.66
CA VAL A 15 29.27 61.82 -28.65
C VAL A 15 30.31 61.13 -27.75
N ALA A 16 29.86 60.23 -26.89
CA ALA A 16 30.72 59.17 -26.40
C ALA A 16 29.91 57.87 -26.33
N ALA A 17 30.15 56.97 -27.28
CA ALA A 17 29.64 55.61 -27.29
C ALA A 17 30.42 54.75 -26.27
N ILE A 18 29.72 54.30 -25.25
CA ILE A 18 30.23 53.20 -24.40
C ILE A 18 29.32 51.97 -24.64
N ALA A 19 29.87 50.98 -25.33
CA ALA A 19 29.28 49.67 -25.48
C ALA A 19 29.40 48.93 -24.15
N LEU A 20 28.29 48.74 -23.43
CA LEU A 20 28.20 47.82 -22.29
C LEU A 20 27.61 46.51 -22.81
N ALA A 21 28.47 45.49 -22.88
CA ALA A 21 28.07 44.09 -23.02
C ALA A 21 27.31 43.68 -21.77
N ALA A 22 26.01 43.38 -21.89
CA ALA A 22 25.22 42.73 -20.86
C ALA A 22 25.44 41.23 -20.98
N PRO A 23 25.90 40.51 -19.91
CA PRO A 23 25.81 39.08 -19.90
C PRO A 23 24.34 38.68 -19.74
N ALA A 24 23.81 37.92 -20.68
CA ALA A 24 22.54 37.21 -20.56
C ALA A 24 22.70 36.14 -19.48
N LEU A 25 22.26 36.44 -18.26
CA LEU A 25 21.95 35.43 -17.25
C LEU A 25 20.68 34.71 -17.70
N ALA A 26 20.86 33.54 -18.29
CA ALA A 26 19.80 32.56 -18.41
C ALA A 26 19.44 32.12 -16.98
N ALA A 27 18.45 32.77 -16.39
CA ALA A 27 17.79 32.30 -15.21
C ALA A 27 17.01 31.03 -15.62
N CYS A 28 17.54 29.86 -15.31
CA CYS A 28 16.72 28.68 -15.14
C CYS A 28 15.68 29.04 -14.08
N ALA A 29 14.46 29.28 -14.53
CA ALA A 29 13.32 29.32 -13.62
C ALA A 29 13.11 27.91 -13.10
N GLU A 30 13.73 27.58 -11.96
CA GLU A 30 13.24 26.52 -11.11
C GLU A 30 11.83 26.93 -10.70
N THR A 31 10.83 26.24 -11.25
CA THR A 31 9.48 26.31 -10.73
C THR A 31 9.51 25.67 -9.34
N SER A 32 9.79 26.47 -8.31
CA SER A 32 9.50 26.10 -6.94
C SER A 32 8.00 25.86 -6.84
N PRO A 33 7.54 24.73 -6.28
CA PRO A 33 6.13 24.55 -5.99
C PRO A 33 5.66 25.64 -5.03
N ALA A 34 4.50 26.17 -5.29
CA ALA A 34 3.88 27.27 -4.55
C ALA A 34 3.79 26.95 -3.04
N GLY A 35 4.15 27.94 -2.23
CA GLY A 35 4.24 27.97 -0.79
C GLY A 35 3.19 27.18 0.00
N GLY A 36 3.58 26.01 0.45
CA GLY A 36 3.07 25.27 1.58
C GLY A 36 4.21 25.12 2.59
N ASP A 37 3.90 24.63 3.77
CA ASP A 37 4.83 24.37 4.88
C ASP A 37 5.98 23.37 4.55
N GLY A 38 6.23 23.07 3.28
CA GLY A 38 7.28 22.19 2.79
C GLY A 38 7.03 20.69 3.05
N ALA A 39 5.84 20.33 3.52
CA ALA A 39 5.45 18.95 3.74
C ALA A 39 4.94 18.29 2.45
N ILE A 40 5.36 17.05 2.19
CA ILE A 40 4.80 16.20 1.11
C ILE A 40 3.42 15.74 1.55
N LYS A 41 2.38 16.04 0.77
CA LYS A 41 1.02 15.57 1.00
C LYS A 41 0.81 14.24 0.31
N VAL A 42 0.57 13.20 1.08
CA VAL A 42 0.45 11.81 0.62
C VAL A 42 -0.91 11.26 1.00
N VAL A 43 -1.57 10.60 0.05
CA VAL A 43 -2.77 9.79 0.30
C VAL A 43 -2.42 8.33 0.02
N ALA A 44 -2.77 7.42 0.93
CA ALA A 44 -2.54 5.98 0.82
C ALA A 44 -3.87 5.25 0.65
N SER A 45 -3.99 4.41 -0.38
CA SER A 45 -5.22 3.68 -0.69
C SER A 45 -5.51 2.55 0.30
N THR A 46 -4.47 1.84 0.79
CA THR A 46 -4.63 0.66 1.65
C THR A 46 -3.98 0.87 3.02
N THR A 47 -4.36 0.06 4.00
CA THR A 47 -3.76 0.08 5.35
C THR A 47 -2.28 -0.30 5.30
N GLN A 48 -1.89 -1.23 4.42
CA GLN A 48 -0.50 -1.65 4.22
C GLN A 48 0.36 -0.51 3.68
N ILE A 49 -0.11 0.20 2.65
CA ILE A 49 0.61 1.35 2.08
C ILE A 49 0.73 2.47 3.13
N CYS A 50 -0.33 2.70 3.92
CA CYS A 50 -0.30 3.64 5.03
C CYS A 50 0.78 3.28 6.06
N ASP A 51 0.92 1.99 6.42
CA ASP A 51 1.97 1.51 7.30
C ASP A 51 3.36 1.65 6.64
N TYR A 52 3.54 1.30 5.37
CA TYR A 52 4.83 1.45 4.69
C TYR A 52 5.37 2.89 4.72
N VAL A 53 4.52 3.88 4.44
CA VAL A 53 4.90 5.29 4.57
C VAL A 53 5.27 5.63 6.01
N THR A 54 4.51 5.11 6.99
CA THR A 54 4.79 5.30 8.42
C THR A 54 6.14 4.70 8.80
N GLN A 55 6.44 3.47 8.35
CA GLN A 55 7.72 2.79 8.63
C GLN A 55 8.91 3.51 7.97
N ILE A 56 8.76 3.99 6.74
CA ILE A 56 9.78 4.81 6.07
C ILE A 56 9.99 6.12 6.86
N ALA A 57 8.94 6.79 7.28
CA ALA A 57 9.06 8.04 8.06
C ALA A 57 9.75 7.82 9.41
N THR A 58 9.52 6.68 10.06
CA THR A 58 10.08 6.35 11.39
C THR A 58 11.38 5.55 11.34
N GLY A 59 11.90 5.23 10.15
CA GLY A 59 13.12 4.45 9.97
C GLY A 59 12.98 2.99 10.40
N GLY A 60 11.78 2.40 10.27
CA GLY A 60 11.48 1.05 10.74
C GLY A 60 11.46 0.93 12.26
N ASN A 61 11.18 2.03 12.97
CA ASN A 61 11.12 2.06 14.44
C ASN A 61 9.65 2.13 14.90
N PRO A 62 9.08 1.07 15.47
CA PRO A 62 7.69 1.06 15.91
C PRO A 62 7.39 2.04 17.05
N SER A 63 8.42 2.55 17.76
CA SER A 63 8.23 3.60 18.77
C SER A 63 8.06 5.01 18.19
N GLY A 64 8.10 5.17 16.87
CA GLY A 64 7.87 6.43 16.18
C GLY A 64 9.01 7.46 16.32
N SER A 65 10.21 7.06 16.73
CA SER A 65 11.37 7.93 16.90
C SER A 65 12.22 8.05 15.63
N GLY A 66 11.60 8.48 14.51
CA GLY A 66 12.32 8.72 13.25
C GLY A 66 12.90 10.13 13.15
N SER A 67 13.67 10.38 12.08
CA SER A 67 14.28 11.68 11.76
C SER A 67 13.42 12.52 10.79
N LEU A 68 12.37 11.93 10.20
CA LEU A 68 11.40 12.63 9.38
C LEU A 68 10.17 12.99 10.23
N ALA A 69 9.59 14.17 9.99
CA ALA A 69 8.33 14.54 10.62
C ALA A 69 7.17 13.89 9.87
N LEU A 70 6.29 13.19 10.56
CA LEU A 70 5.09 12.59 10.01
C LEU A 70 3.85 13.10 10.76
N GLU A 71 2.90 13.66 10.02
CA GLU A 71 1.52 13.90 10.44
C GLU A 71 0.66 12.88 9.73
N ARG A 72 0.12 11.88 10.47
CA ARG A 72 -0.70 10.81 9.92
C ARG A 72 -2.13 10.99 10.35
N THR A 73 -3.05 11.07 9.39
CA THR A 73 -4.49 11.11 9.61
C THR A 73 -5.11 9.77 9.21
N GLY A 74 -5.73 9.10 10.16
CA GLY A 74 -6.44 7.84 9.95
C GLY A 74 -7.78 8.02 9.23
N ALA A 75 -8.41 6.92 8.85
CA ALA A 75 -9.73 6.92 8.20
C ALA A 75 -10.83 7.53 9.09
N ASP A 76 -10.68 7.45 10.40
CA ASP A 76 -11.54 8.08 11.42
C ASP A 76 -11.33 9.59 11.55
N GLY A 77 -10.36 10.17 10.82
CA GLY A 77 -9.97 11.58 10.91
C GLY A 77 -9.05 11.91 12.08
N ALA A 78 -8.70 10.95 12.94
CA ALA A 78 -7.75 11.17 14.02
C ALA A 78 -6.34 11.39 13.48
N THR A 79 -5.64 12.40 14.01
CA THR A 79 -4.29 12.76 13.57
C THR A 79 -3.26 12.41 14.63
N THR A 80 -2.21 11.72 14.22
CA THR A 80 -1.06 11.35 15.04
C THR A 80 0.19 12.02 14.48
N HIS A 81 1.07 12.52 15.36
CA HIS A 81 2.34 13.13 14.99
C HIS A 81 3.50 12.26 15.47
N LEU A 82 4.36 11.86 14.54
CA LEU A 82 5.56 11.04 14.79
C LEU A 82 6.82 11.78 14.33
N GLY A 83 7.95 11.48 14.97
CA GLY A 83 9.23 12.10 14.67
C GLY A 83 9.41 13.52 15.23
N PRO A 84 10.45 14.26 14.78
CA PRO A 84 10.79 15.58 15.31
C PRO A 84 9.75 16.64 14.90
N LYS A 85 9.51 17.59 15.80
CA LYS A 85 8.59 18.71 15.53
C LYS A 85 9.31 19.89 14.88
N GLY A 86 8.67 20.51 13.87
CA GLY A 86 9.09 21.76 13.25
C GLY A 86 10.34 21.64 12.35
N ALA A 87 11.04 22.76 12.12
CA ALA A 87 12.14 22.93 11.18
C ALA A 87 13.41 22.05 11.45
N LYS A 88 13.37 21.17 12.42
CA LYS A 88 14.46 20.21 12.70
C LYS A 88 14.35 18.93 11.88
N ALA A 89 13.23 18.71 11.18
CA ALA A 89 13.05 17.57 10.31
C ALA A 89 13.71 17.83 8.95
N GLY A 90 14.45 16.85 8.42
CA GLY A 90 15.02 16.93 7.07
C GLY A 90 13.94 16.93 5.98
N ALA A 91 12.76 16.32 6.27
CA ALA A 91 11.53 16.40 5.48
C ALA A 91 10.32 16.20 6.40
N SER A 92 9.16 16.66 5.91
CA SER A 92 7.87 16.48 6.56
C SER A 92 6.89 15.80 5.61
N ILE A 93 6.12 14.85 6.13
CA ILE A 93 5.10 14.11 5.39
C ILE A 93 3.75 14.30 6.09
N LYS A 94 2.73 14.67 5.31
CA LYS A 94 1.32 14.65 5.71
C LYS A 94 0.63 13.49 5.01
N LEU A 95 0.36 12.44 5.77
CA LEU A 95 -0.20 11.19 5.28
C LEU A 95 -1.68 11.10 5.65
N THR A 96 -2.53 10.89 4.66
CA THR A 96 -3.95 10.54 4.85
C THR A 96 -4.14 9.09 4.44
N CYS A 97 -4.65 8.26 5.36
CA CYS A 97 -4.97 6.85 5.13
C CYS A 97 -6.46 6.73 4.80
N LEU A 98 -6.81 6.15 3.64
CA LEU A 98 -8.20 6.06 3.22
C LEU A 98 -8.95 4.98 4.00
N LEU A 99 -8.36 3.81 4.18
CA LEU A 99 -9.02 2.67 4.79
C LEU A 99 -8.85 2.63 6.31
N ALA A 100 -9.93 2.24 6.98
CA ALA A 100 -9.90 1.87 8.38
C ALA A 100 -9.26 0.48 8.56
N PRO A 101 -8.71 0.17 9.76
CA PRO A 101 -8.35 -1.19 10.10
C PRO A 101 -9.52 -2.16 9.88
N ASN A 102 -9.22 -3.36 9.42
CA ASN A 102 -10.18 -4.42 9.08
C ASN A 102 -11.17 -4.08 7.95
N ALA A 103 -10.92 -3.03 7.15
CA ALA A 103 -11.72 -2.71 5.96
C ALA A 103 -11.17 -3.41 4.72
N SER A 104 -12.04 -3.78 3.78
CA SER A 104 -11.61 -4.35 2.49
C SER A 104 -10.79 -3.33 1.69
N ALA A 105 -9.80 -3.81 0.96
CA ALA A 105 -8.98 -3.01 0.06
C ALA A 105 -9.62 -2.80 -1.33
N HIS A 106 -10.66 -3.56 -1.66
CA HIS A 106 -11.29 -3.55 -2.99
C HIS A 106 -12.26 -2.38 -3.17
N GLU A 107 -12.99 -2.01 -2.11
CA GLU A 107 -14.04 -1.01 -2.16
C GLU A 107 -13.85 0.06 -1.09
N HIS A 108 -14.07 1.31 -1.44
CA HIS A 108 -14.02 2.42 -0.49
C HIS A 108 -14.85 3.61 -0.94
N ASP A 109 -15.72 4.08 -0.05
CA ASP A 109 -16.44 5.34 -0.20
C ASP A 109 -15.72 6.45 0.57
N MET A 110 -15.14 7.40 -0.18
CA MET A 110 -14.38 8.48 0.43
C MET A 110 -15.26 9.46 1.19
N THR A 111 -14.86 9.82 2.39
CA THR A 111 -15.43 10.97 3.11
C THR A 111 -15.06 12.30 2.43
N ALA A 112 -15.81 13.36 2.69
CA ALA A 112 -15.50 14.69 2.16
C ALA A 112 -14.09 15.20 2.58
N ALA A 113 -13.61 14.81 3.76
CA ALA A 113 -12.27 15.14 4.23
C ALA A 113 -11.18 14.40 3.44
N GLN A 114 -11.38 13.12 3.14
CA GLN A 114 -10.49 12.32 2.31
C GLN A 114 -10.47 12.80 0.86
N ALA A 115 -11.64 13.12 0.29
CA ALA A 115 -11.75 13.69 -1.05
C ALA A 115 -11.00 15.03 -1.15
N LYS A 116 -11.11 15.88 -0.13
CA LYS A 116 -10.32 17.12 -0.04
C LYS A 116 -8.83 16.83 0.05
N ALA A 117 -8.40 15.88 0.89
CA ALA A 117 -7.00 15.51 1.02
C ALA A 117 -6.43 15.00 -0.31
N LEU A 118 -7.18 14.17 -1.05
CA LEU A 118 -6.78 13.66 -2.36
C LEU A 118 -6.68 14.80 -3.40
N SER A 119 -7.63 15.74 -3.42
CA SER A 119 -7.58 16.90 -4.34
C SER A 119 -6.34 17.79 -4.16
N GLU A 120 -5.75 17.78 -2.96
CA GLU A 120 -4.58 18.56 -2.58
C GLU A 120 -3.29 17.74 -2.51
N ALA A 121 -3.34 16.43 -2.80
CA ALA A 121 -2.22 15.53 -2.64
C ALA A 121 -1.14 15.75 -3.70
N ASP A 122 0.13 15.69 -3.28
CA ASP A 122 1.28 15.60 -4.17
C ASP A 122 1.43 14.18 -4.70
N LEU A 123 1.20 13.17 -3.83
CA LEU A 123 1.30 11.75 -4.14
C LEU A 123 0.01 11.02 -3.73
N PHE A 124 -0.53 10.23 -4.63
CA PHE A 124 -1.56 9.23 -4.35
C PHE A 124 -0.94 7.84 -4.54
N LEU A 125 -0.73 7.11 -3.46
CA LEU A 125 -0.11 5.80 -3.45
C LEU A 125 -1.18 4.73 -3.53
N VAL A 126 -1.13 3.92 -4.58
CA VAL A 126 -2.09 2.83 -4.86
C VAL A 126 -1.34 1.50 -5.00
N SER A 127 -2.00 0.39 -4.68
CA SER A 127 -1.41 -0.94 -4.85
C SER A 127 -1.24 -1.27 -6.33
N GLY A 128 -2.29 -1.11 -7.10
CA GLY A 128 -2.37 -1.51 -8.51
C GLY A 128 -2.79 -2.97 -8.67
N VAL A 129 -2.56 -3.52 -9.85
CA VAL A 129 -2.99 -4.86 -10.29
C VAL A 129 -4.53 -4.97 -10.23
N ASP A 130 -5.21 -3.89 -10.60
CA ASP A 130 -6.69 -3.77 -10.57
C ASP A 130 -7.32 -4.00 -9.17
N LEU A 131 -6.57 -3.78 -8.06
CA LEU A 131 -7.07 -3.99 -6.69
C LEU A 131 -8.18 -3.03 -6.32
N GLU A 132 -7.92 -1.73 -6.50
CA GLU A 132 -8.76 -0.66 -5.99
C GLU A 132 -9.81 -0.29 -7.03
N HIS A 133 -11.01 -0.88 -6.96
CA HIS A 133 -12.10 -0.63 -7.92
C HIS A 133 -12.64 0.81 -7.86
N PHE A 134 -12.38 1.53 -6.76
CA PHE A 134 -12.84 2.91 -6.56
C PHE A 134 -11.93 4.00 -7.18
N LEU A 135 -10.79 3.65 -7.79
CA LEU A 135 -9.78 4.64 -8.23
C LEU A 135 -10.30 5.64 -9.25
N ASP A 136 -10.99 5.18 -10.28
CA ASP A 136 -11.47 6.03 -11.36
C ASP A 136 -12.45 7.09 -10.83
N ASP A 137 -13.39 6.68 -9.97
CA ASP A 137 -14.32 7.59 -9.31
C ASP A 137 -13.62 8.53 -8.34
N ALA A 138 -12.61 8.05 -7.61
CA ALA A 138 -11.82 8.84 -6.68
C ALA A 138 -11.09 10.00 -7.38
N VAL A 139 -10.33 9.72 -8.44
CA VAL A 139 -9.57 10.74 -9.16
C VAL A 139 -10.50 11.69 -9.95
N ALA A 140 -11.58 11.17 -10.55
CA ALA A 140 -12.53 11.97 -11.31
C ALA A 140 -13.32 12.94 -10.41
N SER A 141 -13.83 12.47 -9.27
CA SER A 141 -14.66 13.26 -8.36
C SER A 141 -13.88 14.32 -7.61
N THR A 142 -12.61 14.09 -7.31
CA THR A 142 -11.76 15.00 -6.54
C THR A 142 -11.02 16.02 -7.39
N GLY A 143 -10.86 15.77 -8.70
CA GLY A 143 -10.03 16.57 -9.58
C GLY A 143 -8.55 16.54 -9.23
N PHE A 144 -8.07 15.40 -8.76
CA PHE A 144 -6.66 15.12 -8.43
C PHE A 144 -5.72 15.49 -9.59
N LYS A 145 -4.57 16.11 -9.29
CA LYS A 145 -3.58 16.58 -10.27
C LYS A 145 -2.14 16.21 -9.91
N GLY A 146 -1.93 15.51 -8.80
CA GLY A 146 -0.62 15.10 -8.34
C GLY A 146 -0.04 13.94 -9.14
N THR A 147 0.77 13.12 -8.48
CA THR A 147 1.33 11.89 -9.03
C THR A 147 0.66 10.69 -8.38
N MET A 148 -0.02 9.87 -9.17
CA MET A 148 -0.46 8.53 -8.76
C MET A 148 0.74 7.60 -8.86
N VAL A 149 1.13 6.99 -7.76
CA VAL A 149 2.24 6.04 -7.69
C VAL A 149 1.68 4.64 -7.54
N VAL A 150 1.85 3.82 -8.57
CA VAL A 150 1.47 2.41 -8.57
C VAL A 150 2.56 1.61 -7.87
N THR A 151 2.35 1.28 -6.61
CA THR A 151 3.40 0.77 -5.73
C THR A 151 3.88 -0.62 -6.11
N SER A 152 3.03 -1.48 -6.69
CA SER A 152 3.40 -2.78 -7.26
C SER A 152 4.22 -2.69 -8.56
N GLY A 153 4.25 -1.52 -9.21
CA GLY A 153 4.84 -1.34 -10.54
C GLY A 153 3.97 -1.83 -11.71
N VAL A 154 2.74 -2.28 -11.42
CA VAL A 154 1.74 -2.74 -12.41
C VAL A 154 0.41 -2.12 -12.08
N TYR A 155 -0.12 -1.26 -12.95
CA TYR A 155 -1.38 -0.57 -12.69
C TYR A 155 -2.57 -1.55 -12.80
N GLY A 156 -2.61 -2.31 -13.88
CA GLY A 156 -3.63 -3.31 -14.11
C GLY A 156 -3.27 -4.26 -15.25
N ALA A 157 -4.23 -5.05 -15.68
CA ALA A 157 -4.06 -6.04 -16.76
C ALA A 157 -3.54 -5.43 -18.06
N ALA A 158 -3.94 -4.19 -18.36
CA ALA A 158 -3.47 -3.47 -19.55
C ALA A 158 -1.96 -3.21 -19.56
N ASP A 159 -1.32 -3.01 -18.39
CA ASP A 159 0.13 -2.87 -18.27
C ASP A 159 0.88 -4.15 -18.63
N VAL A 160 0.26 -5.28 -18.37
CA VAL A 160 0.85 -6.60 -18.68
C VAL A 160 0.76 -6.89 -20.19
N ASP A 161 -0.33 -6.47 -20.82
CA ASP A 161 -0.57 -6.70 -22.24
C ASP A 161 0.29 -5.77 -23.13
N ASP A 162 0.20 -4.47 -22.93
CA ASP A 162 0.91 -3.45 -23.69
C ASP A 162 1.12 -2.17 -22.88
N LEU A 163 2.22 -2.13 -22.14
CA LEU A 163 2.59 -1.00 -21.29
C LEU A 163 2.76 0.31 -22.07
N ASP A 164 3.28 0.24 -23.32
CA ASP A 164 3.51 1.44 -24.11
C ASP A 164 2.19 2.05 -24.59
N ALA A 165 1.24 1.21 -25.00
CA ALA A 165 -0.12 1.65 -25.35
C ALA A 165 -0.84 2.24 -24.13
N GLN A 166 -0.67 1.64 -22.93
CA GLN A 166 -1.25 2.17 -21.70
C GLN A 166 -0.64 3.54 -21.34
N LYS A 167 0.67 3.67 -21.35
CA LYS A 167 1.34 4.97 -21.13
C LYS A 167 0.97 6.04 -22.16
N ALA A 168 0.64 5.65 -23.38
CA ALA A 168 0.17 6.59 -24.40
C ALA A 168 -1.21 7.18 -24.03
N LYS A 169 -2.12 6.38 -23.49
CA LYS A 169 -3.44 6.85 -22.99
C LYS A 169 -3.30 7.75 -21.77
N GLU A 170 -2.34 7.48 -20.89
CA GLU A 170 -2.11 8.25 -19.67
C GLU A 170 -1.61 9.68 -19.91
N LYS A 171 -1.08 9.99 -21.11
CA LYS A 171 -0.62 11.34 -21.46
C LYS A 171 -1.74 12.40 -21.44
N ASP A 172 -2.98 11.99 -21.62
CA ASP A 172 -4.14 12.87 -21.62
C ASP A 172 -4.79 13.01 -20.23
N LEU A 173 -4.28 12.33 -19.21
CA LEU A 173 -4.78 12.42 -17.84
C LEU A 173 -4.37 13.74 -17.20
N PRO A 174 -5.21 14.32 -16.31
CA PRO A 174 -4.88 15.54 -15.58
C PRO A 174 -3.82 15.36 -14.47
N TYR A 175 -3.39 14.14 -14.23
CA TYR A 175 -2.39 13.72 -13.22
C TYR A 175 -1.33 12.82 -13.86
N THR A 176 -0.22 12.60 -13.17
CA THR A 176 0.86 11.72 -13.63
C THR A 176 0.68 10.32 -13.05
N VAL A 177 0.94 9.27 -13.84
CA VAL A 177 1.02 7.88 -13.35
C VAL A 177 2.48 7.44 -13.34
N GLU A 178 2.99 7.06 -12.17
CA GLU A 178 4.34 6.53 -11.97
C GLU A 178 4.28 5.10 -11.41
N ARG A 179 5.15 4.23 -11.94
CA ARG A 179 5.21 2.81 -11.56
C ARG A 179 6.45 2.44 -10.75
N GLY A 180 7.28 3.43 -10.40
CA GLY A 180 8.58 3.19 -9.76
C GLY A 180 9.57 2.43 -10.64
N SER A 181 10.70 2.03 -10.06
CA SER A 181 11.75 1.27 -10.73
C SER A 181 11.61 -0.25 -10.53
N GLN A 182 10.80 -0.68 -9.58
CA GLN A 182 10.57 -2.08 -9.24
C GLN A 182 9.21 -2.55 -9.75
N LYS A 183 9.11 -3.84 -10.11
CA LYS A 183 7.88 -4.44 -10.61
C LYS A 183 7.65 -5.79 -9.95
N VAL A 184 6.43 -6.02 -9.45
CA VAL A 184 6.01 -7.33 -8.98
C VAL A 184 5.83 -8.28 -10.16
N ASN A 185 6.24 -9.53 -10.01
CA ASN A 185 5.92 -10.57 -10.97
C ASN A 185 4.49 -11.05 -10.71
N VAL A 186 3.52 -10.42 -11.40
CA VAL A 186 2.09 -10.71 -11.20
C VAL A 186 1.75 -12.14 -11.57
N ALA A 187 0.93 -12.77 -10.74
CA ALA A 187 0.41 -14.11 -10.94
C ALA A 187 -0.98 -14.04 -11.60
N PRO A 188 -1.31 -14.93 -12.53
CA PRO A 188 -2.70 -15.07 -12.98
C PRO A 188 -3.60 -15.40 -11.79
N TRP A 189 -4.85 -14.90 -11.83
CA TRP A 189 -5.88 -15.28 -10.87
C TRP A 189 -6.15 -16.78 -10.97
N PRO A 190 -6.05 -17.55 -9.89
CA PRO A 190 -6.09 -19.01 -9.98
C PRO A 190 -7.50 -19.60 -9.94
N PHE A 191 -8.51 -18.79 -9.67
CA PHE A 191 -9.88 -19.28 -9.45
C PHE A 191 -10.76 -19.09 -10.67
N ALA A 192 -11.74 -19.99 -10.83
CA ALA A 192 -12.74 -19.93 -11.88
C ALA A 192 -13.72 -18.77 -11.63
N PRO A 193 -14.46 -18.32 -12.65
CA PRO A 193 -15.58 -17.39 -12.46
C PRO A 193 -16.57 -17.90 -11.42
N GLU A 194 -17.18 -16.99 -10.69
CA GLU A 194 -18.24 -17.28 -9.74
C GLU A 194 -19.51 -17.82 -10.39
N GLU A 195 -20.39 -18.44 -9.59
CA GLU A 195 -21.63 -19.01 -10.13
C GLU A 195 -22.53 -17.91 -10.71
N GLY A 196 -22.70 -17.93 -12.02
CA GLY A 196 -23.47 -16.94 -12.78
C GLY A 196 -22.62 -15.91 -13.52
N GLU A 197 -21.32 -15.85 -13.27
CA GLU A 197 -20.38 -14.98 -13.97
C GLU A 197 -19.70 -15.70 -15.14
N THR A 198 -19.30 -14.94 -16.16
CA THR A 198 -18.62 -15.48 -17.36
C THR A 198 -17.10 -15.31 -17.30
N GLU A 199 -16.61 -14.37 -16.50
CA GLU A 199 -15.21 -14.03 -16.33
C GLU A 199 -14.85 -14.09 -14.86
N PRO A 200 -13.60 -14.42 -14.49
CA PRO A 200 -13.17 -14.38 -13.11
C PRO A 200 -13.11 -12.93 -12.60
N GLU A 201 -13.23 -12.75 -11.28
CA GLU A 201 -13.18 -11.45 -10.61
C GLU A 201 -11.95 -10.62 -11.01
N PHE A 202 -10.79 -11.27 -11.08
CA PHE A 202 -9.54 -10.67 -11.52
C PHE A 202 -8.92 -11.46 -12.65
N ARG A 203 -8.15 -10.79 -13.50
CA ARG A 203 -7.26 -11.45 -14.45
C ARG A 203 -5.94 -11.85 -13.81
N PHE A 204 -5.43 -11.03 -12.89
CA PHE A 204 -4.22 -11.26 -12.10
C PHE A 204 -4.53 -11.07 -10.62
N ASP A 205 -3.87 -11.84 -9.77
CA ASP A 205 -4.00 -11.72 -8.32
C ASP A 205 -3.47 -10.36 -7.83
N PRO A 206 -4.32 -9.49 -7.25
CA PRO A 206 -3.90 -8.16 -6.80
C PRO A 206 -3.20 -8.15 -5.45
N HIS A 207 -3.26 -9.24 -4.66
CA HIS A 207 -2.84 -9.29 -3.25
C HIS A 207 -1.33 -9.46 -3.08
N VAL A 208 -0.55 -8.64 -3.80
CA VAL A 208 0.92 -8.74 -3.91
C VAL A 208 1.64 -8.64 -2.57
N TRP A 209 1.07 -7.91 -1.61
CA TRP A 209 1.64 -7.67 -0.29
C TRP A 209 1.59 -8.88 0.64
N THR A 210 0.80 -9.90 0.35
CA THR A 210 0.70 -11.08 1.21
C THR A 210 2.00 -11.88 1.28
N SER A 211 2.94 -11.63 0.36
CA SER A 211 4.34 -12.05 0.53
C SER A 211 5.25 -10.86 0.85
N PRO A 212 6.23 -11.00 1.77
CA PRO A 212 7.21 -9.95 2.06
C PRO A 212 8.02 -9.51 0.83
N ALA A 213 8.22 -10.39 -0.15
CA ALA A 213 8.88 -10.05 -1.40
C ALA A 213 8.07 -9.04 -2.24
N GLY A 214 6.74 -9.19 -2.31
CA GLY A 214 5.85 -8.22 -2.96
C GLY A 214 5.81 -6.89 -2.21
N ALA A 215 5.69 -6.94 -0.88
CA ALA A 215 5.74 -5.75 -0.03
C ALA A 215 7.06 -4.96 -0.20
N MET A 216 8.20 -5.65 -0.36
CA MET A 216 9.50 -5.01 -0.62
C MET A 216 9.50 -4.18 -1.91
N VAL A 217 8.86 -4.66 -2.98
CA VAL A 217 8.69 -3.91 -4.23
C VAL A 217 7.91 -2.62 -3.95
N GLN A 218 6.77 -2.74 -3.27
CA GLN A 218 5.94 -1.60 -2.92
C GLN A 218 6.69 -0.57 -2.06
N VAL A 219 7.38 -1.01 -1.01
CA VAL A 219 8.18 -0.15 -0.11
C VAL A 219 9.27 0.61 -0.89
N ARG A 220 9.97 -0.04 -1.82
CA ARG A 220 11.01 0.60 -2.62
C ARG A 220 10.44 1.66 -3.57
N ASN A 221 9.34 1.36 -4.26
CA ASN A 221 8.68 2.31 -5.14
C ASN A 221 8.11 3.52 -4.36
N ILE A 222 7.56 3.29 -3.17
CA ILE A 222 7.12 4.37 -2.26
C ILE A 222 8.31 5.23 -1.85
N GLY A 223 9.43 4.62 -1.42
CA GLY A 223 10.63 5.36 -1.04
C GLY A 223 11.19 6.22 -2.16
N GLU A 224 11.24 5.70 -3.40
CA GLU A 224 11.65 6.45 -4.58
C GLU A 224 10.75 7.67 -4.83
N ALA A 225 9.42 7.49 -4.76
CA ALA A 225 8.45 8.56 -4.96
C ALA A 225 8.57 9.65 -3.88
N LEU A 226 8.69 9.26 -2.61
CA LEU A 226 8.88 10.20 -1.50
C LEU A 226 10.21 10.95 -1.62
N ALA A 227 11.31 10.27 -1.96
CA ALA A 227 12.63 10.90 -2.15
C ALA A 227 12.62 11.90 -3.32
N LYS A 228 11.92 11.57 -4.41
CA LYS A 228 11.72 12.46 -5.55
C LYS A 228 10.90 13.70 -5.18
N ALA A 229 9.84 13.53 -4.38
CA ALA A 229 8.99 14.61 -3.91
C ALA A 229 9.67 15.52 -2.87
N SER A 230 10.67 15.02 -2.15
CA SER A 230 11.45 15.77 -1.16
C SER A 230 12.96 15.65 -1.37
N PRO A 231 13.55 16.41 -2.28
CA PRO A 231 15.00 16.37 -2.51
C PRO A 231 15.84 16.64 -1.27
N ALA A 232 15.38 17.52 -0.38
CA ALA A 232 16.06 17.82 0.88
C ALA A 232 16.06 16.65 1.88
N GLY A 233 15.01 15.81 1.86
CA GLY A 233 14.88 14.62 2.69
C GLY A 233 15.34 13.33 2.02
N ALA A 234 15.69 13.36 0.74
CA ALA A 234 15.91 12.18 -0.08
C ALA A 234 16.94 11.19 0.50
N ALA A 235 18.04 11.68 1.05
CA ALA A 235 19.08 10.83 1.66
C ALA A 235 18.51 10.02 2.84
N THR A 236 17.78 10.66 3.74
CA THR A 236 17.15 10.02 4.90
C THR A 236 16.03 9.07 4.48
N ILE A 237 15.19 9.47 3.52
CA ILE A 237 14.11 8.62 2.98
C ILE A 237 14.71 7.35 2.38
N ASN A 238 15.78 7.45 1.58
CA ASN A 238 16.44 6.30 0.98
C ASN A 238 17.08 5.38 2.03
N GLU A 239 17.73 5.93 3.06
CA GLU A 239 18.29 5.16 4.18
C GLU A 239 17.20 4.39 4.92
N HIS A 240 16.11 5.05 5.29
CA HIS A 240 14.97 4.44 5.99
C HIS A 240 14.27 3.37 5.14
N THR A 241 14.09 3.64 3.84
CA THR A 241 13.56 2.66 2.88
C THR A 241 14.43 1.41 2.82
N GLY A 242 15.75 1.59 2.75
CA GLY A 242 16.71 0.48 2.77
C GLY A 242 16.67 -0.32 4.07
N THR A 243 16.57 0.37 5.21
CA THR A 243 16.44 -0.26 6.54
C THR A 243 15.18 -1.11 6.62
N TYR A 244 14.02 -0.55 6.25
CA TYR A 244 12.76 -1.29 6.30
C TYR A 244 12.73 -2.46 5.30
N ALA A 245 13.25 -2.29 4.09
CA ALA A 245 13.40 -3.38 3.12
C ALA A 245 14.30 -4.52 3.63
N SER A 246 15.31 -4.22 4.45
CA SER A 246 16.15 -5.24 5.09
C SER A 246 15.38 -6.02 6.16
N LEU A 247 14.53 -5.35 6.95
CA LEU A 247 13.63 -6.03 7.89
C LEU A 247 12.63 -6.94 7.18
N LEU A 248 12.10 -6.54 6.03
CA LEU A 248 11.22 -7.38 5.20
C LEU A 248 11.94 -8.61 4.63
N THR A 249 13.23 -8.48 4.27
CA THR A 249 14.05 -9.63 3.85
C THR A 249 14.23 -10.65 4.98
N GLU A 250 14.44 -10.16 6.18
CA GLU A 250 14.59 -11.02 7.36
C GLU A 250 13.26 -11.67 7.74
N LEU A 251 12.15 -10.93 7.62
CA LEU A 251 10.78 -11.44 7.79
C LEU A 251 10.47 -12.57 6.79
N ASP A 252 10.83 -12.41 5.51
CA ASP A 252 10.66 -13.47 4.49
C ASP A 252 11.44 -14.75 4.86
N SER A 253 12.68 -14.58 5.31
CA SER A 253 13.53 -15.69 5.73
C SER A 253 12.97 -16.42 6.96
N TRP A 254 12.49 -15.67 7.94
CA TRP A 254 11.86 -16.20 9.15
C TRP A 254 10.54 -16.93 8.81
N ALA A 255 9.71 -16.34 7.96
CA ALA A 255 8.44 -16.95 7.53
C ALA A 255 8.68 -18.30 6.84
N ARG A 256 9.66 -18.35 5.93
CA ARG A 256 10.07 -19.60 5.27
C ARG A 256 10.51 -20.68 6.27
N SER A 257 11.44 -20.34 7.16
CA SER A 257 11.97 -21.26 8.16
C SER A 257 10.88 -21.78 9.11
N SER A 258 9.91 -20.93 9.45
CA SER A 258 8.77 -21.32 10.31
C SER A 258 7.84 -22.29 9.61
N LEU A 259 7.41 -21.98 8.38
CA LEU A 259 6.48 -22.80 7.62
C LEU A 259 7.12 -24.15 7.18
N GLU A 260 8.43 -24.20 6.95
CA GLU A 260 9.16 -25.41 6.63
C GLU A 260 9.21 -26.42 7.78
N THR A 261 8.88 -26.04 9.01
CA THR A 261 8.71 -26.98 10.14
C THR A 261 7.48 -27.88 9.97
N VAL A 262 6.53 -27.49 9.12
CA VAL A 262 5.35 -28.29 8.76
C VAL A 262 5.66 -29.14 7.53
N PRO A 263 5.34 -30.44 7.49
CA PRO A 263 5.45 -31.25 6.27
C PRO A 263 4.65 -30.65 5.12
N ALA A 264 5.20 -30.68 3.89
CA ALA A 264 4.62 -30.00 2.73
C ALA A 264 3.19 -30.48 2.39
N ASP A 265 2.90 -31.78 2.61
CA ASP A 265 1.59 -32.40 2.40
C ASP A 265 0.52 -31.93 3.41
N LYS A 266 0.93 -31.29 4.51
CA LYS A 266 0.05 -30.75 5.55
C LYS A 266 -0.20 -29.25 5.42
N ARG A 267 0.53 -28.55 4.53
CA ARG A 267 0.38 -27.12 4.33
C ARG A 267 -0.78 -26.81 3.40
N VAL A 268 -2.00 -27.20 3.79
CA VAL A 268 -3.23 -26.97 3.02
C VAL A 268 -3.97 -25.78 3.60
N LEU A 269 -4.11 -24.73 2.79
CA LEU A 269 -4.70 -23.45 3.18
C LEU A 269 -6.10 -23.29 2.57
N PHE A 270 -7.11 -23.18 3.44
CA PHE A 270 -8.44 -22.69 3.15
C PHE A 270 -8.70 -21.40 3.91
N THR A 271 -9.16 -20.36 3.24
CA THR A 271 -9.43 -19.06 3.82
C THR A 271 -10.87 -18.61 3.58
N SER A 272 -11.29 -17.50 4.17
CA SER A 272 -12.59 -16.89 3.90
C SER A 272 -12.56 -15.96 2.67
N HIS A 273 -11.37 -15.64 2.17
CA HIS A 273 -11.16 -14.76 1.02
C HIS A 273 -9.92 -15.20 0.24
N ASP A 274 -9.89 -14.98 -1.07
CA ASP A 274 -8.88 -15.49 -2.00
C ASP A 274 -7.58 -14.65 -2.06
N ALA A 275 -7.17 -14.04 -0.93
CA ALA A 275 -6.06 -13.11 -0.87
C ALA A 275 -4.65 -13.72 -0.80
N PHE A 276 -4.50 -15.02 -0.51
CA PHE A 276 -3.20 -15.59 -0.08
C PHE A 276 -2.40 -16.30 -1.16
N GLY A 277 -2.62 -15.96 -2.44
CA GLY A 277 -1.93 -16.58 -3.58
C GLY A 277 -0.41 -16.38 -3.53
N TYR A 278 0.07 -15.15 -3.32
CA TYR A 278 1.51 -14.86 -3.25
C TYR A 278 2.18 -15.46 -2.02
N LEU A 279 1.53 -15.44 -0.85
CA LEU A 279 2.02 -16.13 0.35
C LEU A 279 2.20 -17.62 0.05
N SER A 280 1.17 -18.23 -0.52
CA SER A 280 1.16 -19.67 -0.81
C SER A 280 2.24 -20.06 -1.79
N LYS A 281 2.43 -19.29 -2.86
CA LYS A 281 3.48 -19.50 -3.86
C LYS A 281 4.88 -19.32 -3.25
N ALA A 282 5.06 -18.30 -2.39
CA ALA A 282 6.35 -18.00 -1.78
C ALA A 282 6.84 -19.15 -0.86
N TYR A 283 5.93 -19.82 -0.17
CA TYR A 283 6.28 -20.79 0.87
C TYR A 283 5.81 -22.22 0.59
N GLY A 284 5.32 -22.49 -0.62
CA GLY A 284 4.92 -23.83 -1.02
C GLY A 284 3.71 -24.35 -0.26
N LEU A 285 2.70 -23.49 -0.04
CA LEU A 285 1.42 -23.89 0.51
C LEU A 285 0.51 -24.37 -0.61
N LYS A 286 -0.33 -25.36 -0.32
CA LYS A 286 -1.41 -25.76 -1.20
C LYS A 286 -2.61 -24.85 -0.93
N PHE A 287 -2.82 -23.83 -1.74
CA PHE A 287 -3.93 -22.90 -1.59
C PHE A 287 -5.15 -23.46 -2.35
N GLU A 288 -6.20 -23.80 -1.62
CA GLU A 288 -7.44 -24.35 -2.17
C GLU A 288 -8.52 -23.27 -2.42
N GLY A 289 -8.19 -22.01 -2.16
CA GLY A 289 -9.06 -20.86 -2.35
C GLY A 289 -9.88 -20.49 -1.12
N ALA A 290 -10.78 -19.53 -1.30
CA ALA A 290 -11.75 -19.21 -0.30
C ALA A 290 -12.73 -20.37 -0.14
N ALA A 291 -13.00 -20.70 1.09
CA ALA A 291 -14.03 -21.66 1.41
C ALA A 291 -15.41 -21.24 0.86
N LEU A 292 -15.54 -19.96 0.50
CA LEU A 292 -16.80 -19.32 0.16
C LEU A 292 -16.48 -18.09 -0.70
N SER A 293 -16.16 -18.28 -1.98
CA SER A 293 -15.69 -17.26 -2.92
C SER A 293 -16.58 -16.01 -3.04
N ASP A 294 -17.85 -16.10 -2.67
CA ASP A 294 -18.88 -15.08 -2.92
C ASP A 294 -19.37 -14.36 -1.66
N PHE A 295 -18.69 -14.49 -0.54
CA PHE A 295 -19.18 -13.77 0.63
C PHE A 295 -18.60 -12.36 0.70
N ASN A 296 -19.13 -11.48 -0.18
CA ASN A 296 -19.39 -10.13 0.23
C ASN A 296 -19.89 -10.16 1.68
N ALA A 297 -19.26 -9.40 2.57
CA ALA A 297 -19.45 -9.43 4.02
C ALA A 297 -20.93 -9.34 4.52
N GLN A 298 -21.91 -9.40 3.61
CA GLN A 298 -23.33 -9.13 3.84
C GLN A 298 -24.28 -10.27 3.48
N GLN A 299 -23.84 -11.37 2.83
CA GLN A 299 -24.74 -12.47 2.47
C GLN A 299 -24.38 -13.76 3.23
N ASP A 300 -25.39 -14.39 3.84
CA ASP A 300 -25.23 -15.70 4.50
C ASP A 300 -25.14 -16.81 3.46
N ALA A 301 -24.16 -17.72 3.62
CA ALA A 301 -24.00 -18.90 2.80
C ALA A 301 -25.26 -19.78 2.79
N THR A 302 -25.66 -20.25 1.63
CA THR A 302 -26.70 -21.27 1.54
C THR A 302 -26.25 -22.59 2.16
N ALA A 303 -27.20 -23.39 2.60
CA ALA A 303 -26.88 -24.73 3.16
C ALA A 303 -26.15 -25.63 2.15
N GLN A 304 -26.44 -25.48 0.85
CA GLN A 304 -25.77 -26.24 -0.20
C GLN A 304 -24.32 -25.78 -0.40
N GLN A 305 -24.04 -24.48 -0.44
CA GLN A 305 -22.69 -23.96 -0.52
C GLN A 305 -21.85 -24.41 0.68
N ILE A 306 -22.38 -24.31 1.90
CA ILE A 306 -21.73 -24.79 3.12
C ILE A 306 -21.37 -26.29 3.00
N GLN A 307 -22.30 -27.13 2.50
CA GLN A 307 -22.05 -28.56 2.35
C GLN A 307 -21.00 -28.83 1.27
N THR A 308 -21.09 -28.19 0.10
CA THR A 308 -20.13 -28.37 -1.00
C THR A 308 -18.72 -27.98 -0.56
N THR A 309 -18.58 -26.86 0.11
CA THR A 309 -17.29 -26.38 0.64
C THR A 309 -16.74 -27.31 1.73
N ALA A 310 -17.61 -27.77 2.66
CA ALA A 310 -17.19 -28.72 3.68
C ALA A 310 -16.69 -30.03 3.10
N ASP A 311 -17.29 -30.52 2.02
CA ASP A 311 -16.84 -31.72 1.32
C ASP A 311 -15.50 -31.51 0.61
N ALA A 312 -15.26 -30.32 0.01
CA ALA A 312 -13.97 -29.92 -0.57
C ALA A 312 -12.87 -29.86 0.52
N VAL A 313 -13.17 -29.23 1.66
CA VAL A 313 -12.25 -29.18 2.81
C VAL A 313 -11.85 -30.57 3.27
N LYS A 314 -12.81 -31.49 3.42
CA LYS A 314 -12.52 -32.90 3.78
C LYS A 314 -11.65 -33.61 2.75
N ALA A 315 -11.99 -33.42 1.46
CA ALA A 315 -11.27 -34.06 0.35
C ALA A 315 -9.83 -33.57 0.22
N SER A 316 -9.55 -32.30 0.57
CA SER A 316 -8.20 -31.71 0.52
C SER A 316 -7.27 -32.18 1.64
N GLY A 317 -7.82 -32.74 2.73
CA GLY A 317 -7.08 -33.09 3.93
C GLY A 317 -6.72 -31.89 4.83
N ALA A 318 -7.32 -30.70 4.61
CA ALA A 318 -7.14 -29.54 5.47
C ALA A 318 -7.59 -29.85 6.91
N VAL A 319 -6.82 -29.35 7.88
CA VAL A 319 -7.10 -29.54 9.32
C VAL A 319 -7.74 -28.32 9.96
N ALA A 320 -7.74 -27.19 9.25
CA ALA A 320 -8.32 -25.93 9.68
C ALA A 320 -8.80 -25.10 8.48
N ILE A 321 -9.76 -24.21 8.73
CA ILE A 321 -10.16 -23.11 7.84
C ILE A 321 -9.85 -21.82 8.58
N PHE A 322 -9.30 -20.84 7.86
CA PHE A 322 -8.88 -19.56 8.41
C PHE A 322 -9.81 -18.45 7.96
N ALA A 323 -10.40 -17.75 8.91
CA ALA A 323 -11.06 -16.47 8.60
C ALA A 323 -10.01 -15.38 8.32
N GLU A 324 -10.40 -14.38 7.59
CA GLU A 324 -9.67 -13.14 7.44
C GLU A 324 -10.30 -12.06 8.31
N ASN A 325 -9.47 -11.13 8.80
CA ASN A 325 -9.89 -10.07 9.73
C ASN A 325 -10.90 -9.09 9.14
N SER A 326 -10.92 -8.91 7.81
CA SER A 326 -11.88 -8.04 7.09
C SER A 326 -13.24 -8.67 6.86
N ASN A 327 -13.41 -9.98 7.10
CA ASN A 327 -14.60 -10.74 6.72
C ASN A 327 -15.40 -11.26 7.93
N ASN A 328 -16.71 -11.49 7.70
CA ASN A 328 -17.57 -12.11 8.71
C ASN A 328 -17.24 -13.59 8.92
N PRO A 329 -16.81 -14.02 10.13
CA PRO A 329 -16.39 -15.39 10.38
C PRO A 329 -17.53 -16.41 10.51
N ALA A 330 -18.80 -16.00 10.39
CA ALA A 330 -19.96 -16.87 10.63
C ALA A 330 -19.99 -18.08 9.68
N SER A 331 -19.73 -17.85 8.40
CA SER A 331 -19.72 -18.87 7.37
C SER A 331 -18.54 -19.83 7.52
N VAL A 332 -17.34 -19.29 7.81
CA VAL A 332 -16.15 -20.11 8.13
C VAL A 332 -16.42 -21.07 9.27
N ARG A 333 -17.04 -20.58 10.34
CA ARG A 333 -17.41 -21.41 11.51
C ARG A 333 -18.36 -22.54 11.12
N LYS A 334 -19.34 -22.26 10.27
CA LYS A 334 -20.35 -23.22 9.83
C LYS A 334 -19.75 -24.32 8.94
N VAL A 335 -18.90 -23.92 7.97
CA VAL A 335 -18.17 -24.85 7.10
C VAL A 335 -17.22 -25.73 7.92
N ALA A 336 -16.43 -25.14 8.80
CA ALA A 336 -15.51 -25.88 9.66
C ALA A 336 -16.24 -26.93 10.53
N GLN A 337 -17.38 -26.54 11.13
CA GLN A 337 -18.22 -27.46 11.90
C GLN A 337 -18.75 -28.62 11.04
N THR A 338 -19.21 -28.35 9.81
CA THR A 338 -19.72 -29.36 8.88
C THR A 338 -18.60 -30.27 8.37
N ALA A 339 -17.43 -29.71 8.12
CA ALA A 339 -16.24 -30.46 7.71
C ALA A 339 -15.59 -31.27 8.85
N GLY A 340 -15.81 -30.89 10.11
CA GLY A 340 -15.17 -31.52 11.27
C GLY A 340 -13.71 -31.06 11.46
N VAL A 341 -13.37 -29.84 11.04
CA VAL A 341 -12.03 -29.23 11.18
C VAL A 341 -12.07 -28.02 12.10
N LYS A 342 -10.90 -27.44 12.44
CA LYS A 342 -10.84 -26.22 13.24
C LYS A 342 -11.31 -25.02 12.44
N ALA A 343 -12.01 -24.06 13.08
CA ALA A 343 -12.22 -22.71 12.59
C ALA A 343 -11.23 -21.78 13.31
N ILE A 344 -10.33 -21.13 12.57
CA ILE A 344 -9.39 -20.11 13.08
C ILE A 344 -10.04 -18.76 12.79
N ILE A 345 -10.51 -18.10 13.83
CA ILE A 345 -11.40 -16.91 13.74
C ILE A 345 -11.11 -15.92 14.88
N GLY A 346 -11.65 -14.73 14.79
CA GLY A 346 -11.48 -13.70 15.83
C GLY A 346 -10.03 -13.22 15.92
N ASP A 347 -9.45 -13.18 17.11
CA ASP A 347 -8.07 -12.74 17.33
C ASP A 347 -7.02 -13.65 16.67
N GLU A 348 -7.40 -14.87 16.27
CA GLU A 348 -6.53 -15.79 15.52
C GLU A 348 -6.72 -15.70 14.01
N ALA A 349 -7.63 -14.85 13.50
CA ALA A 349 -7.89 -14.67 12.08
C ALA A 349 -6.65 -14.12 11.36
N LEU A 350 -6.51 -14.48 10.07
CA LEU A 350 -5.41 -13.97 9.25
C LEU A 350 -5.65 -12.50 8.87
N TYR A 351 -4.59 -11.74 8.78
CA TYR A 351 -4.58 -10.40 8.19
C TYR A 351 -4.29 -10.55 6.69
N GLY A 352 -5.26 -10.28 5.86
CA GLY A 352 -5.15 -10.34 4.41
C GLY A 352 -5.28 -8.96 3.78
N ASP A 353 -6.49 -8.53 3.42
CA ASP A 353 -6.78 -7.25 2.79
C ASP A 353 -6.47 -6.05 3.65
N SER A 354 -6.49 -6.22 4.95
CA SER A 354 -6.33 -5.11 5.89
C SER A 354 -5.39 -5.43 7.03
N LEU A 355 -4.70 -4.41 7.53
CA LEU A 355 -4.07 -4.46 8.83
C LEU A 355 -5.11 -4.36 9.94
N GLY A 356 -4.73 -4.75 11.15
CA GLY A 356 -5.60 -4.77 12.33
C GLY A 356 -5.67 -3.43 13.07
N GLU A 357 -6.57 -3.40 14.07
CA GLU A 357 -6.75 -2.26 14.96
C GLU A 357 -5.47 -1.91 15.73
N PRO A 358 -5.30 -0.65 16.13
CA PRO A 358 -4.21 -0.24 17.00
C PRO A 358 -4.15 -1.10 18.27
N GLY A 359 -2.98 -1.65 18.57
CA GLY A 359 -2.74 -2.54 19.70
C GLY A 359 -3.05 -4.02 19.43
N SER A 360 -3.53 -4.39 18.22
CA SER A 360 -3.58 -5.78 17.78
C SER A 360 -2.20 -6.27 17.33
N ASP A 361 -2.05 -7.58 17.14
CA ASP A 361 -0.81 -8.17 16.61
C ASP A 361 -0.54 -7.75 15.16
N GLY A 362 -1.59 -7.46 14.39
CA GLY A 362 -1.53 -7.06 12.99
C GLY A 362 -1.68 -5.56 12.74
N GLU A 363 -1.47 -4.68 13.74
CA GLU A 363 -1.55 -3.23 13.52
C GLU A 363 -0.51 -2.69 12.54
N THR A 364 0.56 -3.46 12.28
CA THR A 364 1.62 -3.16 11.31
C THR A 364 1.82 -4.33 10.35
N TYR A 365 2.41 -4.06 9.18
CA TYR A 365 2.66 -5.09 8.19
C TYR A 365 3.58 -6.22 8.72
N ILE A 366 4.69 -5.89 9.39
CA ILE A 366 5.57 -6.92 9.97
C ILE A 366 4.80 -7.74 11.00
N GLY A 367 4.04 -7.09 11.89
CA GLY A 367 3.23 -7.77 12.89
C GLY A 367 2.20 -8.72 12.27
N SER A 368 1.51 -8.29 11.20
CA SER A 368 0.52 -9.12 10.51
C SER A 368 1.12 -10.39 9.91
N ILE A 369 2.30 -10.30 9.29
CA ILE A 369 2.99 -11.49 8.74
C ILE A 369 3.51 -12.41 9.85
N LEU A 370 4.06 -11.86 10.94
CA LEU A 370 4.48 -12.65 12.11
C LEU A 370 3.29 -13.42 12.71
N HIS A 371 2.14 -12.76 12.86
CA HIS A 371 0.90 -13.37 13.33
C HIS A 371 0.42 -14.46 12.38
N ASN A 372 0.25 -14.16 11.09
CA ASN A 372 -0.24 -15.09 10.09
C ASN A 372 0.61 -16.36 10.03
N VAL A 373 1.92 -16.20 9.91
CA VAL A 373 2.86 -17.34 9.78
C VAL A 373 2.89 -18.18 11.05
N THR A 374 2.85 -17.55 12.23
CA THR A 374 2.78 -18.25 13.50
C THR A 374 1.47 -19.05 13.62
N GLY A 375 0.34 -18.42 13.30
CA GLY A 375 -0.98 -19.03 13.33
C GLY A 375 -1.09 -20.25 12.39
N LEU A 376 -0.67 -20.07 11.14
CA LEU A 376 -0.64 -21.14 10.13
C LEU A 376 0.24 -22.30 10.57
N THR A 377 1.48 -22.02 10.99
CA THR A 377 2.43 -23.04 11.41
C THR A 377 1.89 -23.87 12.57
N ASN A 378 1.36 -23.20 13.60
CA ASN A 378 0.80 -23.86 14.79
C ASN A 378 -0.46 -24.66 14.46
N ALA A 379 -1.37 -24.13 13.64
CA ALA A 379 -2.60 -24.82 13.25
C ALA A 379 -2.31 -26.13 12.50
N TRP A 380 -1.23 -26.18 11.73
CA TRP A 380 -0.77 -27.37 11.00
C TRP A 380 0.13 -28.30 11.83
N GLY A 381 0.36 -27.97 13.12
CA GLY A 381 1.13 -28.81 14.06
C GLY A 381 2.65 -28.67 13.95
N GLY A 382 3.12 -27.61 13.30
CA GLY A 382 4.52 -27.20 13.33
C GLY A 382 4.85 -26.33 14.54
N THR A 383 6.05 -25.76 14.54
CA THR A 383 6.50 -24.79 15.56
C THR A 383 7.20 -23.65 14.82
N ALA A 384 6.68 -22.43 14.97
CA ALA A 384 7.30 -21.25 14.35
C ALA A 384 8.74 -21.08 14.87
N SER A 385 9.64 -20.70 13.98
CA SER A 385 11.03 -20.41 14.33
C SER A 385 11.10 -19.23 15.32
N PRO A 386 12.16 -19.14 16.18
CA PRO A 386 12.36 -18.00 17.03
C PRO A 386 12.37 -16.69 16.20
N ILE A 387 11.63 -15.68 16.65
CA ILE A 387 11.59 -14.39 15.97
C ILE A 387 12.97 -13.73 16.09
N PRO A 388 13.58 -13.25 14.98
CA PRO A 388 14.84 -12.54 14.99
C PRO A 388 14.79 -11.29 15.91
N ALA A 389 15.91 -10.96 16.55
CA ALA A 389 15.99 -9.81 17.46
C ALA A 389 15.63 -8.48 16.78
N SER A 390 15.94 -8.32 15.50
CA SER A 390 15.58 -7.17 14.69
C SER A 390 14.06 -7.01 14.49
N LEU A 391 13.30 -8.11 14.54
CA LEU A 391 11.84 -8.15 14.42
C LEU A 391 11.13 -8.21 15.78
N ALA A 392 11.86 -8.27 16.90
CA ALA A 392 11.28 -8.47 18.24
C ALA A 392 10.29 -7.37 18.65
N ALA A 393 10.45 -6.16 18.12
CA ALA A 393 9.56 -5.05 18.41
C ALA A 393 8.13 -5.23 17.86
N TRP A 394 7.93 -6.13 16.90
CA TRP A 394 6.63 -6.48 16.29
C TRP A 394 6.11 -7.85 16.73
N THR A 395 6.75 -8.47 17.74
CA THR A 395 6.34 -9.82 18.22
C THR A 395 4.88 -9.81 18.66
N PRO A 396 4.05 -10.74 18.15
CA PRO A 396 2.66 -10.91 18.59
C PRO A 396 2.57 -11.13 20.11
N LYS A 397 1.59 -10.49 20.76
CA LYS A 397 1.41 -10.59 22.23
C LYS A 397 1.15 -12.02 22.69
N ALA A 398 0.46 -12.82 21.85
CA ALA A 398 0.22 -14.23 22.13
C ALA A 398 1.49 -15.12 22.08
N ALA A 399 2.53 -14.67 21.34
CA ALA A 399 3.80 -15.39 21.25
C ALA A 399 4.80 -14.99 22.36
N ALA A 400 4.49 -13.93 23.11
CA ALA A 400 5.33 -13.43 24.19
C ALA A 400 5.03 -14.07 25.56
N GLN A 401 4.07 -15.01 25.64
CA GLN A 401 3.72 -15.81 26.83
C GLN A 401 4.31 -17.20 26.73
#